data_f0c3c815b93f57669cf1bed5127f4662
#
_entry.id   f0c3c815b93f57669cf1bed5127f4662
#
_cell.length_a   1.000
_cell.length_b   1.000
_cell.length_c   1.000
_cell.angle_alpha   90.00
_cell.angle_beta   90.00
_cell.angle_gamma   90.00
#
_symmetry.space_group_name_H-M   'P 1'
#
loop_
_entity.id
_entity.type
_entity.pdbx_description
1 polymer ?
#
loop_
_entity_poly.entity_id
_entity_poly.type
_entity_poly.pdbx_seq_one_letter_code
_entity_poly.pdbx_strand_id
1 'polypeptide(L)'
;RFYEKSINYIIEVNKRTYFEEFHFSLLLKNVVQMQNRGFVDFRSPSFFLQDYGVIDFDGKIYPSDEARMLSRTNHIDLSVGMLGGSLDTNKIKELNWSSMNQVEPDCLHCAYMPFCGIDIIDDMSRYNRVDSPKLDSWFCRRHMATFDLIFNKIESRNVEWLDVFLKWIYHSKNPPKTYEIFYDRS
;
A
#
# COMPACT_ATOMS: atom_id res chain seq x y z
N ARG A 1 7.28 6.28 -16.18
CA ARG A 1 8.36 7.12 -16.78
C ARG A 1 8.76 8.32 -15.90
N PHE A 2 7.80 9.14 -15.38
CA PHE A 2 8.15 10.24 -14.46
C PHE A 2 8.67 9.69 -13.13
N TYR A 3 7.92 8.81 -12.48
CA TYR A 3 8.27 8.21 -11.19
C TYR A 3 9.62 7.47 -11.23
N GLU A 4 9.87 6.69 -12.27
CA GLU A 4 11.16 6.04 -12.49
C GLU A 4 12.33 7.04 -12.53
N LYS A 5 12.16 8.16 -13.23
CA LYS A 5 13.17 9.23 -13.26
C LYS A 5 13.40 9.84 -11.87
N SER A 6 12.31 10.03 -11.12
CA SER A 6 12.38 10.54 -9.75
C SER A 6 13.13 9.57 -8.84
N ILE A 7 12.85 8.28 -8.93
CA ILE A 7 13.57 7.25 -8.15
C ILE A 7 15.05 7.20 -8.55
N ASN A 8 15.38 7.23 -9.84
CA ASN A 8 16.78 7.30 -10.29
C ASN A 8 17.51 8.52 -9.67
N TYR A 9 16.87 9.69 -9.66
CA TYR A 9 17.44 10.88 -9.05
C TYR A 9 17.63 10.71 -7.52
N ILE A 10 16.65 10.12 -6.84
CA ILE A 10 16.75 9.88 -5.39
C ILE A 10 17.87 8.89 -5.05
N ILE A 11 18.11 7.88 -5.89
CA ILE A 11 19.27 6.99 -5.75
C ILE A 11 20.57 7.79 -5.82
N GLU A 12 20.72 8.72 -6.77
CA GLU A 12 21.89 9.59 -6.85
C GLU A 12 22.05 10.48 -5.61
N VAL A 13 20.93 11.01 -5.07
CA VAL A 13 20.96 11.76 -3.80
C VAL A 13 21.49 10.90 -2.65
N ASN A 14 21.10 9.61 -2.59
CA ASN A 14 21.53 8.69 -1.54
C ASN A 14 23.04 8.36 -1.57
N LYS A 15 23.77 8.70 -2.63
CA LYS A 15 25.23 8.64 -2.65
C LYS A 15 25.89 9.66 -1.72
N ARG A 16 25.20 10.75 -1.42
CA ARG A 16 25.71 11.88 -0.61
C ARG A 16 25.03 12.01 0.74
N THR A 17 23.71 11.83 0.76
CA THR A 17 22.91 11.96 1.97
C THR A 17 21.78 10.94 1.99
N TYR A 18 21.47 10.40 3.16
CA TYR A 18 20.35 9.49 3.31
C TYR A 18 19.02 10.23 3.06
N PHE A 19 18.27 9.72 2.11
CA PHE A 19 16.90 10.16 1.82
C PHE A 19 16.05 8.95 1.43
N GLU A 20 15.01 8.66 2.20
CA GLU A 20 14.08 7.55 1.92
C GLU A 20 12.90 8.07 1.11
N GLU A 21 12.66 7.48 -0.07
CA GLU A 21 11.38 7.67 -0.76
C GLU A 21 10.38 6.71 -0.14
N PHE A 22 9.40 7.29 0.54
CA PHE A 22 8.54 6.56 1.47
C PHE A 22 7.67 5.51 0.78
N HIS A 23 6.99 5.87 -0.31
CA HIS A 23 6.09 4.97 -1.01
C HIS A 23 6.82 3.78 -1.63
N PHE A 24 7.93 4.06 -2.33
CA PHE A 24 8.75 3.01 -2.93
C PHE A 24 9.35 2.08 -1.88
N SER A 25 9.85 2.64 -0.79
CA SER A 25 10.45 1.84 0.28
C SER A 25 9.45 0.92 0.97
N LEU A 26 8.20 1.34 1.12
CA LEU A 26 7.13 0.48 1.65
C LEU A 26 6.87 -0.71 0.73
N LEU A 27 6.71 -0.50 -0.57
CA LEU A 27 6.49 -1.58 -1.53
C LEU A 27 7.72 -2.49 -1.63
N LEU A 28 8.92 -1.92 -1.60
CA LEU A 28 10.17 -2.69 -1.54
C LEU A 28 10.21 -3.60 -0.31
N LYS A 29 9.82 -3.08 0.86
CA LYS A 29 9.77 -3.87 2.11
C LYS A 29 8.73 -4.98 2.02
N ASN A 30 7.57 -4.73 1.42
CA ASN A 30 6.57 -5.78 1.18
C ASN A 30 7.16 -6.91 0.32
N VAL A 31 7.89 -6.56 -0.75
CA VAL A 31 8.54 -7.55 -1.62
C VAL A 31 9.62 -8.34 -0.89
N VAL A 32 10.52 -7.67 -0.16
CA VAL A 32 11.71 -8.29 0.41
C VAL A 32 11.43 -9.00 1.73
N GLN A 33 10.61 -8.42 2.58
CA GLN A 33 10.35 -8.94 3.94
C GLN A 33 9.02 -9.68 4.06
N MET A 34 8.18 -9.64 3.03
CA MET A 34 6.85 -10.27 2.99
C MET A 34 6.00 -9.97 4.25
N GLN A 35 6.14 -8.77 4.79
CA GLN A 35 5.45 -8.34 6.00
C GLN A 35 4.46 -7.23 5.67
N ASN A 36 3.26 -7.34 6.23
CA ASN A 36 2.31 -6.24 6.21
C ASN A 36 2.83 -5.06 7.03
N ARG A 37 2.96 -3.90 6.39
CA ARG A 37 3.51 -2.67 7.01
C ARG A 37 2.48 -1.78 7.67
N GLY A 38 1.25 -2.23 7.74
CA GLY A 38 0.21 -1.51 8.45
C GLY A 38 -0.36 -0.29 7.71
N PHE A 39 0.04 -0.04 6.49
CA PHE A 39 -0.56 0.99 5.64
C PHE A 39 -1.81 0.47 4.95
N VAL A 40 -2.89 1.27 4.93
CA VAL A 40 -4.19 0.88 4.37
C VAL A 40 -4.06 0.51 2.89
N ASP A 41 -3.38 1.34 2.10
CA ASP A 41 -3.15 1.15 0.66
C ASP A 41 -2.36 -0.11 0.30
N PHE A 42 -1.70 -0.73 1.28
CA PHE A 42 -0.80 -1.86 1.09
C PHE A 42 -1.21 -3.10 1.87
N ARG A 43 -2.35 -3.03 2.56
CA ARG A 43 -2.90 -4.15 3.30
C ARG A 43 -3.84 -4.96 2.42
N SER A 44 -3.70 -6.25 2.49
CA SER A 44 -4.70 -7.17 2.01
C SER A 44 -4.66 -8.43 2.87
N PRO A 45 -5.77 -8.79 3.51
CA PRO A 45 -7.00 -8.01 3.65
C PRO A 45 -6.84 -6.80 4.58
N SER A 46 -7.58 -5.72 4.30
CA SER A 46 -7.71 -4.57 5.20
C SER A 46 -8.87 -4.80 6.16
N PHE A 47 -8.58 -5.21 7.39
CA PHE A 47 -9.64 -5.45 8.38
C PHE A 47 -9.96 -4.16 9.13
N PHE A 48 -10.91 -3.41 8.61
CA PHE A 48 -11.42 -2.21 9.27
C PHE A 48 -12.01 -2.54 10.64
N LEU A 49 -11.69 -1.72 11.63
CA LEU A 49 -12.10 -1.85 13.04
C LEU A 49 -11.58 -3.09 13.78
N GLN A 50 -10.78 -3.94 13.15
CA GLN A 50 -9.98 -4.95 13.85
C GLN A 50 -8.55 -4.44 14.05
N ASP A 51 -7.92 -3.97 12.97
CA ASP A 51 -6.55 -3.52 13.00
C ASP A 51 -6.44 -2.01 13.23
N TYR A 52 -7.41 -1.25 12.74
CA TYR A 52 -7.47 0.21 12.85
C TYR A 52 -8.87 0.75 12.62
N GLY A 53 -9.07 1.99 13.03
CA GLY A 53 -10.28 2.75 12.81
C GLY A 53 -10.05 4.19 13.25
N VAL A 54 -10.88 5.10 12.80
CA VAL A 54 -10.79 6.53 13.09
C VAL A 54 -12.06 7.01 13.78
N ILE A 55 -11.90 7.69 14.91
CA ILE A 55 -13.00 8.39 15.58
C ILE A 55 -12.83 9.88 15.31
N ASP A 56 -13.85 10.50 14.73
CA ASP A 56 -13.83 11.93 14.47
C ASP A 56 -14.29 12.74 15.69
N PHE A 57 -14.06 14.05 15.68
CA PHE A 57 -14.38 14.93 16.81
C PHE A 57 -15.88 14.96 17.15
N ASP A 58 -16.76 14.64 16.21
CA ASP A 58 -18.21 14.52 16.39
C ASP A 58 -18.64 13.15 16.94
N GLY A 59 -17.67 12.25 17.19
CA GLY A 59 -17.90 10.90 17.69
C GLY A 59 -18.24 9.88 16.62
N LYS A 60 -18.33 10.23 15.35
CA LYS A 60 -18.50 9.28 14.26
C LYS A 60 -17.27 8.39 14.09
N ILE A 61 -17.52 7.13 13.76
CA ILE A 61 -16.49 6.12 13.55
C ILE A 61 -16.37 5.81 12.06
N TYR A 62 -15.14 5.80 11.55
CA TYR A 62 -14.82 5.55 10.15
C TYR A 62 -13.80 4.42 10.00
N PRO A 63 -13.84 3.69 8.87
CA PRO A 63 -12.89 2.61 8.61
C PRO A 63 -11.45 3.09 8.41
N SER A 64 -11.24 4.31 7.89
CA SER A 64 -9.91 4.91 7.73
C SER A 64 -10.00 6.44 7.75
N ASP A 65 -8.83 7.12 7.75
CA ASP A 65 -8.78 8.57 7.68
C ASP A 65 -9.24 9.10 6.31
N GLU A 66 -8.90 8.41 5.23
CA GLU A 66 -9.36 8.71 3.88
C GLU A 66 -10.89 8.60 3.77
N ALA A 67 -11.47 7.55 4.37
CA ALA A 67 -12.93 7.37 4.43
C ALA A 67 -13.60 8.53 5.20
N ARG A 68 -13.00 8.97 6.31
CA ARG A 68 -13.44 10.14 7.07
C ARG A 68 -13.37 11.40 6.20
N MET A 69 -12.28 11.62 5.48
CA MET A 69 -12.11 12.79 4.59
C MET A 69 -13.16 12.81 3.49
N LEU A 70 -13.42 11.68 2.81
CA LEU A 70 -14.45 11.60 1.78
C LEU A 70 -15.84 11.90 2.34
N SER A 71 -16.15 11.39 3.54
CA SER A 71 -17.43 11.67 4.20
C SER A 71 -17.59 13.15 4.56
N ARG A 72 -16.49 13.80 4.98
CA ARG A 72 -16.49 15.25 5.31
C ARG A 72 -16.63 16.15 4.10
N THR A 73 -16.21 15.71 2.94
CA THR A 73 -16.42 16.45 1.68
C THR A 73 -17.83 16.24 1.12
N ASN A 74 -18.70 15.52 1.83
CA ASN A 74 -20.06 15.13 1.38
C ASN A 74 -20.07 14.36 0.05
N HIS A 75 -18.96 13.70 -0.27
CA HIS A 75 -18.87 12.86 -1.46
C HIS A 75 -19.63 11.56 -1.25
N ILE A 76 -19.36 10.88 -0.14
CA ILE A 76 -20.04 9.65 0.28
C ILE A 76 -19.94 9.50 1.80
N ASP A 77 -20.99 9.04 2.48
CA ASP A 77 -20.93 8.74 3.90
C ASP A 77 -20.40 7.33 4.15
N LEU A 78 -19.17 7.25 4.64
CA LEU A 78 -18.46 6.02 5.02
C LEU A 78 -18.44 5.79 6.53
N SER A 79 -19.19 6.56 7.32
CA SER A 79 -19.30 6.29 8.75
C SER A 79 -19.90 4.91 9.00
N VAL A 80 -19.35 4.21 10.00
CA VAL A 80 -19.77 2.85 10.37
C VAL A 80 -20.34 2.77 11.78
N GLY A 81 -20.58 3.92 12.41
CA GLY A 81 -21.19 4.02 13.72
C GLY A 81 -20.85 5.31 14.45
N MET A 82 -21.19 5.33 15.73
CA MET A 82 -21.00 6.45 16.63
C MET A 82 -20.39 5.97 17.94
N LEU A 83 -19.49 6.75 18.53
CA LEU A 83 -18.89 6.45 19.82
C LEU A 83 -20.00 6.37 20.90
N GLY A 84 -20.02 5.26 21.64
CA GLY A 84 -21.08 4.97 22.61
C GLY A 84 -22.40 4.48 22.03
N GLY A 85 -22.51 4.39 20.69
CA GLY A 85 -23.67 3.84 19.97
C GLY A 85 -23.41 2.46 19.36
N SER A 86 -24.29 2.05 18.45
CA SER A 86 -24.11 0.80 17.70
C SER A 86 -23.21 0.99 16.47
N LEU A 87 -22.51 -0.09 16.10
CA LEU A 87 -21.77 -0.18 14.85
C LEU A 87 -22.64 -0.83 13.77
N ASP A 88 -22.53 -0.35 12.55
CA ASP A 88 -23.11 -0.99 11.35
C ASP A 88 -22.21 -2.17 10.93
N THR A 89 -22.48 -3.32 11.55
CA THR A 89 -21.69 -4.54 11.32
C THR A 89 -21.83 -5.08 9.90
N ASN A 90 -22.94 -4.79 9.19
CA ASN A 90 -23.13 -5.22 7.80
C ASN A 90 -22.22 -4.39 6.87
N LYS A 91 -22.24 -3.07 7.03
CA LYS A 91 -21.35 -2.17 6.28
C LYS A 91 -19.87 -2.50 6.52
N ILE A 92 -19.48 -2.78 7.76
CA ILE A 92 -18.11 -3.19 8.11
C ILE A 92 -17.74 -4.48 7.38
N LYS A 93 -18.60 -5.49 7.40
CA LYS A 93 -18.37 -6.77 6.70
C LYS A 93 -18.23 -6.58 5.19
N GLU A 94 -19.10 -5.77 4.58
CA GLU A 94 -19.07 -5.48 3.15
C GLU A 94 -17.78 -4.77 2.75
N LEU A 95 -17.35 -3.75 3.49
CA LEU A 95 -16.11 -3.04 3.25
C LEU A 95 -14.89 -3.97 3.40
N ASN A 96 -14.86 -4.80 4.45
CA ASN A 96 -13.78 -5.75 4.66
C ASN A 96 -13.73 -6.81 3.54
N TRP A 97 -14.87 -7.35 3.12
CA TRP A 97 -14.93 -8.31 2.02
C TRP A 97 -14.41 -7.71 0.72
N SER A 98 -14.86 -6.49 0.38
CA SER A 98 -14.47 -5.80 -0.85
C SER A 98 -12.98 -5.40 -0.90
N SER A 99 -12.31 -5.37 0.26
CA SER A 99 -10.87 -5.05 0.34
C SER A 99 -9.95 -6.28 0.22
N MET A 100 -10.51 -7.51 0.16
CA MET A 100 -9.73 -8.73 0.11
C MET A 100 -9.27 -9.06 -1.33
N ASN A 101 -7.97 -8.98 -1.60
CA ASN A 101 -7.44 -9.34 -2.92
C ASN A 101 -7.50 -10.86 -3.19
N GLN A 102 -7.62 -11.69 -2.15
CA GLN A 102 -7.76 -13.14 -2.26
C GLN A 102 -9.10 -13.61 -2.85
N VAL A 103 -10.11 -12.73 -2.87
CA VAL A 103 -11.43 -13.03 -3.46
C VAL A 103 -11.72 -12.20 -4.69
N GLU A 104 -10.84 -11.26 -5.04
CA GLU A 104 -10.98 -10.39 -6.21
C GLU A 104 -10.48 -11.10 -7.46
N PRO A 105 -11.35 -11.37 -8.47
CA PRO A 105 -10.98 -12.14 -9.66
C PRO A 105 -9.76 -11.57 -10.41
N ASP A 106 -9.64 -10.26 -10.53
CA ASP A 106 -8.52 -9.59 -11.21
C ASP A 106 -7.19 -9.79 -10.46
N CYS A 107 -7.24 -10.02 -9.14
CA CYS A 107 -6.06 -10.19 -8.31
C CYS A 107 -5.60 -11.65 -8.24
N LEU A 108 -6.50 -12.64 -8.37
CA LEU A 108 -6.20 -14.06 -8.19
C LEU A 108 -5.07 -14.58 -9.10
N HIS A 109 -4.93 -14.01 -10.28
CA HIS A 109 -3.91 -14.40 -11.27
C HIS A 109 -2.79 -13.35 -11.40
N CYS A 110 -2.77 -12.35 -10.52
CA CYS A 110 -1.75 -11.31 -10.55
C CYS A 110 -0.47 -11.78 -9.84
N ALA A 111 0.68 -11.66 -10.52
CA ALA A 111 1.98 -12.01 -9.94
C ALA A 111 2.34 -11.18 -8.71
N TYR A 112 1.75 -9.99 -8.56
CA TYR A 112 2.01 -9.08 -7.44
C TYR A 112 1.04 -9.23 -6.28
N MET A 113 0.03 -10.10 -6.38
CA MET A 113 -0.96 -10.31 -5.32
C MET A 113 -0.34 -10.49 -3.93
N PRO A 114 0.75 -11.26 -3.74
CA PRO A 114 1.34 -11.47 -2.41
C PRO A 114 1.90 -10.21 -1.75
N PHE A 115 2.18 -9.17 -2.53
CA PHE A 115 2.84 -7.93 -2.08
C PHE A 115 1.91 -6.72 -2.12
N CYS A 116 0.75 -6.87 -2.77
CA CYS A 116 -0.19 -5.79 -3.07
C CYS A 116 -1.46 -5.92 -2.22
N GLY A 117 -2.16 -4.80 -2.03
CA GLY A 117 -3.48 -4.74 -1.43
C GLY A 117 -4.50 -4.12 -2.39
N ILE A 118 -5.74 -4.02 -1.93
CA ILE A 118 -6.81 -3.30 -2.61
C ILE A 118 -7.19 -2.09 -1.75
N ASP A 119 -7.23 -0.91 -2.35
CA ASP A 119 -7.75 0.30 -1.73
C ASP A 119 -9.14 0.62 -2.27
N ILE A 120 -10.15 0.12 -1.57
CA ILE A 120 -11.56 0.38 -1.92
C ILE A 120 -11.97 1.84 -1.70
N ILE A 121 -11.25 2.57 -0.85
CA ILE A 121 -11.54 3.99 -0.61
C ILE A 121 -11.07 4.83 -1.80
N ASP A 122 -9.91 4.51 -2.40
CA ASP A 122 -9.48 5.11 -3.68
C ASP A 122 -10.50 4.81 -4.80
N ASP A 123 -10.98 3.55 -4.89
CA ASP A 123 -12.01 3.17 -5.87
C ASP A 123 -13.32 3.96 -5.66
N MET A 124 -13.80 4.06 -4.42
CA MET A 124 -14.98 4.87 -4.10
C MET A 124 -14.78 6.35 -4.41
N SER A 125 -13.61 6.88 -4.13
CA SER A 125 -13.26 8.28 -4.42
C SER A 125 -13.28 8.60 -5.90
N ARG A 126 -12.81 7.68 -6.75
CA ARG A 126 -12.63 7.90 -8.19
C ARG A 126 -13.82 7.45 -9.02
N TYR A 127 -14.41 6.32 -8.64
CA TYR A 127 -15.39 5.61 -9.46
C TYR A 127 -16.77 5.55 -8.80
N ASN A 128 -16.88 6.00 -7.57
CA ASN A 128 -18.10 5.95 -6.75
C ASN A 128 -18.67 4.52 -6.58
N ARG A 129 -17.76 3.52 -6.57
CA ARG A 129 -18.10 2.10 -6.45
C ARG A 129 -16.92 1.30 -5.93
N VAL A 130 -17.17 0.18 -5.24
CA VAL A 130 -16.14 -0.74 -4.72
C VAL A 130 -15.81 -1.88 -5.69
N ASP A 131 -16.70 -2.18 -6.61
CA ASP A 131 -16.66 -3.30 -7.56
C ASP A 131 -16.12 -2.89 -8.94
N SER A 132 -15.31 -1.82 -9.01
CA SER A 132 -14.64 -1.43 -10.24
C SER A 132 -13.63 -2.50 -10.68
N PRO A 133 -13.48 -2.79 -12.00
CA PRO A 133 -12.44 -3.68 -12.50
C PRO A 133 -11.06 -3.19 -12.02
N LYS A 134 -10.33 -4.03 -11.28
CA LYS A 134 -9.09 -3.58 -10.63
C LYS A 134 -7.99 -3.28 -11.62
N LEU A 135 -7.87 -4.07 -12.69
CA LEU A 135 -6.86 -3.85 -13.75
C LEU A 135 -7.02 -2.50 -14.45
N ASP A 136 -8.23 -1.95 -14.49
CA ASP A 136 -8.51 -0.64 -15.09
C ASP A 136 -8.30 0.51 -14.08
N SER A 137 -8.19 0.21 -12.78
CA SER A 137 -8.01 1.21 -11.77
C SER A 137 -6.65 1.89 -11.84
N TRP A 138 -6.62 3.17 -11.50
CA TRP A 138 -5.37 3.93 -11.41
C TRP A 138 -4.45 3.36 -10.33
N PHE A 139 -5.02 2.93 -9.21
CA PHE A 139 -4.31 2.30 -8.10
C PHE A 139 -3.55 1.06 -8.57
N CYS A 140 -4.24 0.11 -9.22
CA CYS A 140 -3.64 -1.12 -9.73
C CYS A 140 -2.49 -0.84 -10.70
N ARG A 141 -2.74 -0.01 -11.72
CA ARG A 141 -1.71 0.33 -12.73
C ARG A 141 -0.48 1.00 -12.13
N ARG A 142 -0.67 1.88 -11.15
CA ARG A 142 0.44 2.51 -10.41
C ARG A 142 1.27 1.48 -9.65
N HIS A 143 0.61 0.58 -8.92
CA HIS A 143 1.29 -0.45 -8.12
C HIS A 143 2.03 -1.45 -8.99
N MET A 144 1.40 -1.97 -10.05
CA MET A 144 2.05 -2.87 -10.99
C MET A 144 3.32 -2.24 -11.58
N ALA A 145 3.23 -1.00 -12.07
CA ALA A 145 4.40 -0.30 -12.61
C ALA A 145 5.51 -0.06 -11.56
N THR A 146 5.14 0.13 -10.29
CA THR A 146 6.14 0.28 -9.21
C THR A 146 6.77 -1.06 -8.86
N PHE A 147 6.00 -2.14 -8.81
CA PHE A 147 6.55 -3.49 -8.60
C PHE A 147 7.46 -3.92 -9.76
N ASP A 148 7.05 -3.66 -11.01
CA ASP A 148 7.93 -3.88 -12.18
C ASP A 148 9.27 -3.18 -12.01
N LEU A 149 9.25 -1.92 -11.58
CA LEU A 149 10.48 -1.16 -11.35
C LEU A 149 11.32 -1.79 -10.22
N ILE A 150 10.71 -2.20 -9.09
CA ILE A 150 11.40 -2.84 -7.97
C ILE A 150 12.08 -4.13 -8.44
N PHE A 151 11.32 -5.04 -9.05
CA PHE A 151 11.84 -6.34 -9.50
C PHE A 151 12.93 -6.19 -10.55
N ASN A 152 12.76 -5.32 -11.54
CA ASN A 152 13.78 -5.03 -12.55
C ASN A 152 15.09 -4.51 -11.92
N LYS A 153 14.98 -3.67 -10.87
CA LYS A 153 16.18 -3.16 -10.20
C LYS A 153 16.86 -4.23 -9.33
N ILE A 154 16.10 -5.09 -8.67
CA ILE A 154 16.66 -6.23 -7.94
C ILE A 154 17.33 -7.18 -8.92
N GLU A 155 16.68 -7.55 -10.03
CA GLU A 155 17.22 -8.47 -11.04
C GLU A 155 18.49 -7.94 -11.72
N SER A 156 18.56 -6.64 -11.95
CA SER A 156 19.75 -6.01 -12.54
C SER A 156 21.03 -6.18 -11.72
N ARG A 157 20.91 -6.56 -10.44
CA ARG A 157 22.01 -6.72 -9.47
C ARG A 157 22.93 -5.51 -9.39
N ASN A 158 22.43 -4.33 -9.70
CA ASN A 158 23.21 -3.11 -9.60
C ASN A 158 23.45 -2.77 -8.12
N VAL A 159 24.72 -2.84 -7.70
CA VAL A 159 25.13 -2.66 -6.31
C VAL A 159 24.73 -1.28 -5.77
N GLU A 160 24.78 -0.23 -6.58
CA GLU A 160 24.39 1.13 -6.14
C GLU A 160 22.93 1.18 -5.73
N TRP A 161 22.04 0.52 -6.48
CA TRP A 161 20.63 0.40 -6.15
C TRP A 161 20.41 -0.45 -4.91
N LEU A 162 21.04 -1.62 -4.86
CA LEU A 162 20.90 -2.54 -3.74
C LEU A 162 21.41 -1.95 -2.42
N ASP A 163 22.49 -1.18 -2.45
CA ASP A 163 22.99 -0.44 -1.29
C ASP A 163 21.96 0.57 -0.76
N VAL A 164 21.30 1.31 -1.65
CA VAL A 164 20.25 2.23 -1.25
C VAL A 164 19.02 1.49 -0.73
N PHE A 165 18.65 0.38 -1.37
CA PHE A 165 17.56 -0.46 -0.90
C PHE A 165 17.81 -1.01 0.51
N LEU A 166 19.02 -1.46 0.79
CA LEU A 166 19.40 -1.88 2.14
C LEU A 166 19.28 -0.74 3.16
N LYS A 167 19.72 0.47 2.80
CA LYS A 167 19.53 1.64 3.67
C LYS A 167 18.06 1.89 4.01
N TRP A 168 17.16 1.77 3.05
CA TRP A 168 15.74 1.97 3.25
C TRP A 168 15.10 0.82 4.04
N ILE A 169 15.48 -0.44 3.78
CA ILE A 169 14.97 -1.61 4.49
C ILE A 169 15.33 -1.55 5.97
N TYR A 170 16.58 -1.20 6.28
CA TYR A 170 17.09 -1.15 7.65
C TYR A 170 16.96 0.22 8.33
N HIS A 171 16.39 1.22 7.67
CA HIS A 171 16.32 2.61 8.15
C HIS A 171 17.68 3.12 8.68
N SER A 172 18.76 2.80 7.99
CA SER A 172 20.14 3.06 8.43
C SER A 172 20.98 3.63 7.30
N LYS A 173 21.86 4.58 7.67
CA LYS A 173 22.88 5.10 6.73
C LYS A 173 23.94 4.04 6.40
N ASN A 174 24.20 3.14 7.33
CA ASN A 174 25.22 2.08 7.23
C ASN A 174 24.58 0.70 7.52
N PRO A 175 23.75 0.16 6.63
CA PRO A 175 23.13 -1.14 6.81
C PRO A 175 24.16 -2.28 6.65
N PRO A 176 23.84 -3.48 7.15
CA PRO A 176 24.56 -4.68 6.78
C PRO A 176 24.58 -4.87 5.26
N LYS A 177 25.73 -5.30 4.69
CA LYS A 177 25.87 -5.61 3.26
C LYS A 177 25.41 -7.04 2.98
N THR A 178 24.15 -7.33 3.26
CA THR A 178 23.53 -8.65 3.16
C THR A 178 22.65 -8.70 1.92
N TYR A 179 23.27 -8.87 0.74
CA TYR A 179 22.54 -8.86 -0.53
C TYR A 179 21.71 -10.12 -0.75
N GLU A 180 21.98 -11.20 -0.02
CA GLU A 180 21.21 -12.46 -0.03
C GLU A 180 19.73 -12.23 0.26
N ILE A 181 19.40 -11.22 1.06
CA ILE A 181 18.00 -10.80 1.33
C ILE A 181 17.17 -10.56 0.06
N PHE A 182 17.83 -10.27 -1.08
CA PHE A 182 17.13 -10.06 -2.36
C PHE A 182 17.01 -11.34 -3.20
N TYR A 183 17.82 -12.37 -2.92
CA TYR A 183 17.98 -13.52 -3.79
C TYR A 183 17.74 -14.87 -3.10
N ASP A 184 18.08 -14.96 -1.82
CA ASP A 184 17.91 -16.20 -1.06
C ASP A 184 16.46 -16.28 -0.56
N ARG A 185 15.69 -17.16 -1.20
CA ARG A 185 14.32 -17.51 -0.84
C ARG A 185 14.18 -19.03 -0.72
N SER A 186 15.22 -19.68 -0.15
CA SER A 186 15.14 -21.10 0.18
C SER A 186 14.11 -21.36 1.29
#